data_3b7333cd1eb9242e313794ace5212bb6
#
_entry.id   3b7333cd1eb9242e313794ace5212bb6
#
_cell.length_a   1.000
_cell.length_b   1.000
_cell.length_c   1.000
_cell.angle_alpha   90.00
_cell.angle_beta   90.00
_cell.angle_gamma   90.00
#
_symmetry.space_group_name_H-M   'P 1'
#
loop_
_entity.id
_entity.type
_entity.pdbx_description
1 polymer ?
#
loop_
_entity_poly.entity_id
_entity_poly.type
_entity_poly.pdbx_seq_one_letter_code
_entity_poly.pdbx_strand_id
1 'polypeptide(L)'
;MAALPNTPPGGVAVTRGIPDTAWSRNERDDAYVGEIVRLSARRRIIIDRGGSQYIVQKMFDETSHGAVWRSVSYHASRDSLIRRCVTSQWLSTAAATEIITALPELARRYVVQIDQPSN
;
A
#
# COMPACT_ATOMS: atom_id res chain seq x y z
N MET A 1 -1.44 1.90 22.21
CA MET A 1 -1.57 2.04 21.63
C MET A 1 -1.46 1.80 20.87
N ALA A 2 -1.42 1.53 20.86
CA ALA A 2 -1.33 1.45 20.21
C ALA A 2 -1.40 1.38 19.23
N ALA A 3 -1.46 1.20 19.12
CA ALA A 3 -1.58 1.25 18.34
C ALA A 3 -1.30 1.14 17.29
N LEU A 4 -1.32 0.69 16.90
CA LEU A 4 -0.97 0.88 15.95
C LEU A 4 -1.37 1.81 15.47
N PRO A 5 -1.30 2.00 15.89
CA PRO A 5 -1.73 3.30 15.70
C PRO A 5 -1.54 3.90 14.42
N ASN A 6 -0.75 3.72 13.78
CA ASN A 6 -0.55 4.44 12.55
C ASN A 6 -1.28 3.80 11.40
N THR A 7 -2.31 3.05 11.75
CA THR A 7 -3.23 2.58 10.72
C THR A 7 -4.55 3.25 11.02
N PRO A 8 -4.83 4.35 10.36
CA PRO A 8 -6.05 5.06 10.65
C PRO A 8 -7.26 4.25 10.25
N PRO A 9 -8.40 4.56 10.85
CA PRO A 9 -9.63 3.93 10.44
C PRO A 9 -9.80 4.12 8.94
N GLY A 10 -10.21 3.08 8.31
CA GLY A 10 -10.30 3.13 6.89
C GLY A 10 -9.02 2.70 6.18
N GLY A 11 -7.93 2.59 6.90
CA GLY A 11 -6.71 2.02 6.38
C GLY A 11 -6.22 2.64 5.09
N VAL A 12 -6.55 3.89 4.87
CA VAL A 12 -6.36 4.44 3.55
C VAL A 12 -4.91 4.69 3.28
N ALA A 13 -4.30 5.47 4.08
CA ALA A 13 -2.90 5.79 3.92
C ALA A 13 -2.34 6.01 5.30
N VAL A 14 -1.12 5.64 5.46
CA VAL A 14 -0.49 5.70 6.76
C VAL A 14 0.65 6.68 6.68
N THR A 15 0.66 7.59 7.63
CA THR A 15 1.80 8.46 7.81
C THR A 15 2.82 7.68 8.60
N ARG A 16 3.93 7.39 7.99
CA ARG A 16 4.92 6.51 8.61
C ARG A 16 6.00 7.24 9.37
N GLY A 17 5.88 8.56 9.46
CA GLY A 17 6.87 9.33 10.19
C GLY A 17 8.21 9.43 9.49
N ILE A 18 8.27 9.10 8.22
CA ILE A 18 9.50 9.19 7.44
C ILE A 18 9.61 10.59 6.88
N PRO A 19 10.74 11.26 7.03
CA PRO A 19 10.89 12.59 6.44
C PRO A 19 10.70 12.56 4.93
N ASP A 20 10.15 13.63 4.39
CA ASP A 20 9.91 13.76 2.96
C ASP A 20 11.12 13.35 2.13
N THR A 21 12.30 13.78 2.55
CA THR A 21 13.51 13.50 1.79
C THR A 21 13.88 12.04 1.77
N ALA A 22 13.29 11.24 2.67
CA ALA A 22 13.57 9.81 2.73
C ALA A 22 12.62 8.98 1.89
N TRP A 23 11.58 9.58 1.32
CA TRP A 23 10.62 8.85 0.50
C TRP A 23 11.20 8.56 -0.87
N SER A 24 10.96 7.35 -1.34
CA SER A 24 11.42 6.91 -2.66
C SER A 24 10.27 6.96 -3.65
N ARG A 25 10.59 7.29 -4.88
CA ARG A 25 9.63 7.19 -5.98
C ARG A 25 9.82 5.91 -6.77
N ASN A 26 10.66 5.02 -6.29
CA ASN A 26 10.88 3.73 -6.92
C ASN A 26 9.98 2.70 -6.24
N GLU A 27 9.06 2.12 -7.02
CA GLU A 27 8.09 1.15 -6.51
C GLU A 27 8.72 -0.06 -5.84
N ARG A 28 9.97 -0.35 -6.14
CA ARG A 28 10.64 -1.52 -5.59
C ARG A 28 11.25 -1.26 -4.21
N ASP A 29 11.36 -0.02 -3.84
CA ASP A 29 11.99 0.36 -2.57
C ASP A 29 11.02 0.22 -1.41
N ASP A 30 11.56 -0.15 -0.27
CA ASP A 30 10.76 -0.28 0.94
C ASP A 30 10.12 1.04 1.34
N ALA A 31 10.77 2.13 1.08
CA ALA A 31 10.29 3.47 1.41
C ALA A 31 9.49 4.12 0.28
N TYR A 32 8.97 3.32 -0.64
CA TYR A 32 8.18 3.88 -1.75
C TYR A 32 7.03 4.75 -1.22
N VAL A 33 6.92 5.95 -1.77
CA VAL A 33 5.95 6.94 -1.31
C VAL A 33 4.52 6.49 -1.54
N GLY A 34 4.28 5.62 -2.50
CA GLY A 34 2.94 5.16 -2.85
C GLY A 34 2.47 3.92 -2.09
N GLU A 35 3.16 3.51 -1.05
CA GLU A 35 2.68 2.40 -0.24
C GLU A 35 1.38 2.80 0.45
N ILE A 36 0.35 1.96 0.29
CA ILE A 36 -0.96 2.22 0.86
C ILE A 36 -1.11 1.49 2.19
N VAL A 37 -0.89 0.17 2.19
CA VAL A 37 -1.08 -0.63 3.38
C VAL A 37 -0.26 -1.90 3.27
N ARG A 38 0.25 -2.37 4.41
CA ARG A 38 0.93 -3.66 4.48
C ARG A 38 -0.06 -4.72 4.93
N LEU A 39 -0.18 -5.76 4.13
CA LEU A 39 -1.05 -6.88 4.44
C LEU A 39 -0.36 -7.87 5.36
N SER A 40 0.95 -7.92 5.26
CA SER A 40 1.78 -8.76 6.12
C SER A 40 3.21 -8.22 6.05
N ALA A 41 4.13 -8.86 6.77
CA ALA A 41 5.52 -8.43 6.74
C ALA A 41 6.11 -8.50 5.33
N ARG A 42 5.56 -9.34 4.48
CA ARG A 42 6.15 -9.57 3.15
C ARG A 42 5.19 -9.29 2.01
N ARG A 43 4.09 -8.58 2.26
CA ARG A 43 3.13 -8.25 1.21
C ARG A 43 2.51 -6.90 1.49
N ARG A 44 2.38 -6.09 0.44
CA ARG A 44 1.80 -4.76 0.58
C ARG A 44 1.01 -4.40 -0.66
N ILE A 45 0.15 -3.38 -0.51
CA ILE A 45 -0.55 -2.76 -1.62
C ILE A 45 0.03 -1.38 -1.82
N ILE A 46 0.31 -1.03 -3.05
CA ILE A 46 0.79 0.30 -3.41
C ILE A 46 -0.11 0.88 -4.49
N ILE A 47 -0.02 2.20 -4.65
CA ILE A 47 -0.51 2.85 -5.87
C ILE A 47 0.70 2.95 -6.79
N ASP A 48 0.51 2.67 -8.08
CA ASP A 48 1.63 2.69 -8.98
C ASP A 48 2.14 4.13 -9.17
N ARG A 49 3.31 4.22 -9.75
CA ARG A 49 3.97 5.49 -9.91
C ARG A 49 3.16 6.47 -10.75
N GLY A 50 2.43 5.95 -11.73
CA GLY A 50 1.58 6.78 -12.58
C GLY A 50 0.23 7.10 -11.97
N GLY A 51 -0.10 6.50 -10.83
CA GLY A 51 -1.36 6.77 -10.16
C GLY A 51 -2.56 6.15 -10.85
N SER A 52 -2.37 5.06 -11.57
CA SER A 52 -3.44 4.47 -12.35
C SER A 52 -3.86 3.08 -11.91
N GLN A 53 -3.06 2.41 -11.08
CA GLN A 53 -3.37 1.04 -10.67
C GLN A 53 -2.97 0.80 -9.23
N TYR A 54 -3.79 0.02 -8.53
CA TYR A 54 -3.37 -0.59 -7.28
C TYR A 54 -2.52 -1.80 -7.63
N ILE A 55 -1.43 -1.98 -6.92
CA ILE A 55 -0.51 -3.10 -7.16
C ILE A 55 -0.28 -3.83 -5.86
N VAL A 56 -0.41 -5.16 -5.90
CA VAL A 56 0.02 -5.98 -4.77
C VAL A 56 1.47 -6.35 -5.00
N GLN A 57 2.29 -6.14 -4.01
CA GLN A 57 3.71 -6.47 -4.07
C GLN A 57 4.07 -7.47 -2.99
N LYS A 58 5.06 -8.27 -3.30
CA LYS A 58 5.64 -9.21 -2.36
C LYS A 58 7.09 -8.82 -2.12
N MET A 59 7.55 -8.94 -0.88
CA MET A 59 8.95 -8.73 -0.59
C MET A 59 9.75 -9.84 -1.25
N PHE A 60 10.62 -9.45 -2.16
CA PHE A 60 11.41 -10.39 -2.93
C PHE A 60 12.71 -10.72 -2.23
N ASP A 61 13.34 -9.71 -1.68
CA ASP A 61 14.64 -9.86 -1.07
C ASP A 61 14.81 -8.82 0.01
N GLU A 62 15.77 -9.08 0.89
CA GLU A 62 16.08 -8.13 1.95
C GLU A 62 17.59 -7.94 1.94
N THR A 63 18.03 -6.77 1.52
CA THR A 63 19.43 -6.47 1.37
C THR A 63 19.89 -5.55 2.48
N SER A 64 21.17 -5.27 2.51
CA SER A 64 21.71 -4.30 3.46
C SER A 64 21.18 -2.90 3.24
N HIS A 65 20.56 -2.65 2.10
CA HIS A 65 19.95 -1.37 1.77
C HIS A 65 18.45 -1.38 1.98
N GLY A 66 17.90 -2.44 2.57
CA GLY A 66 16.48 -2.56 2.83
C GLY A 66 15.80 -3.62 2.00
N ALA A 67 14.50 -3.71 2.15
CA ALA A 67 13.71 -4.70 1.43
C ALA A 67 13.53 -4.30 -0.02
N VAL A 68 13.54 -5.30 -0.90
CA VAL A 68 13.24 -5.12 -2.31
C VAL A 68 11.91 -5.78 -2.60
N TRP A 69 11.01 -5.04 -3.24
CA TRP A 69 9.65 -5.47 -3.49
C TRP A 69 9.43 -5.77 -4.97
N ARG A 70 8.56 -6.73 -5.23
CA ARG A 70 8.22 -7.12 -6.60
C ARG A 70 6.72 -7.12 -6.76
N SER A 71 6.25 -6.55 -7.87
CA SER A 71 4.82 -6.50 -8.16
C SER A 71 4.32 -7.85 -8.61
N VAL A 72 3.19 -8.27 -8.06
CA VAL A 72 2.60 -9.58 -8.37
C VAL A 72 1.23 -9.48 -9.00
N SER A 73 0.48 -8.40 -8.79
CA SER A 73 -0.78 -8.24 -9.48
C SER A 73 -1.14 -6.75 -9.57
N TYR A 74 -1.89 -6.41 -10.62
CA TYR A 74 -2.20 -5.04 -10.98
C TYR A 74 -3.71 -4.87 -11.12
N HIS A 75 -4.27 -3.80 -10.56
CA HIS A 75 -5.73 -3.62 -10.51
C HIS A 75 -6.08 -2.16 -10.69
N ALA A 76 -6.89 -1.88 -11.70
CA ALA A 76 -7.36 -0.52 -11.93
C ALA A 76 -8.50 -0.16 -10.98
N SER A 77 -9.14 -1.15 -10.36
CA SER A 77 -10.27 -0.92 -9.49
C SER A 77 -10.08 -1.64 -8.16
N ARG A 78 -10.76 -1.10 -7.17
CA ARG A 78 -10.77 -1.67 -5.83
C ARG A 78 -11.44 -3.05 -5.83
N ASP A 79 -12.49 -3.24 -6.63
CA ASP A 79 -13.19 -4.52 -6.67
C ASP A 79 -12.29 -5.64 -7.20
N SER A 80 -11.52 -5.35 -8.23
CA SER A 80 -10.56 -6.28 -8.77
C SER A 80 -9.51 -6.63 -7.71
N LEU A 81 -9.05 -5.64 -6.98
CA LEU A 81 -8.06 -5.81 -5.92
C LEU A 81 -8.61 -6.70 -4.81
N ILE A 82 -9.84 -6.45 -4.37
CA ILE A 82 -10.47 -7.27 -3.32
C ILE A 82 -10.55 -8.71 -3.78
N ARG A 83 -11.02 -8.93 -4.99
CA ARG A 83 -11.20 -10.29 -5.52
C ARG A 83 -9.87 -11.03 -5.54
N ARG A 84 -8.82 -10.36 -5.95
CA ARG A 84 -7.51 -11.01 -6.01
C ARG A 84 -7.01 -11.35 -4.62
N CYS A 85 -7.14 -10.44 -3.68
CA CYS A 85 -6.64 -10.67 -2.33
C CYS A 85 -7.38 -11.82 -1.65
N VAL A 86 -8.68 -11.91 -1.87
CA VAL A 86 -9.48 -12.98 -1.27
C VAL A 86 -9.22 -14.31 -1.97
N THR A 87 -9.21 -14.31 -3.30
CA THR A 87 -8.97 -15.53 -4.07
C THR A 87 -7.59 -16.11 -3.79
N SER A 88 -6.61 -15.27 -3.63
CA SER A 88 -5.24 -15.70 -3.35
C SER A 88 -5.00 -15.95 -1.87
N GLN A 89 -6.03 -15.77 -1.05
CA GLN A 89 -5.96 -16.00 0.40
C GLN A 89 -4.94 -15.10 1.09
N TRP A 90 -4.68 -13.95 0.52
CA TRP A 90 -3.84 -12.96 1.17
C TRP A 90 -4.61 -12.23 2.27
N LEU A 91 -5.92 -12.16 2.12
CA LEU A 91 -6.83 -11.58 3.12
C LEU A 91 -8.09 -12.42 3.16
N SER A 92 -8.72 -12.47 4.33
CA SER A 92 -10.09 -12.99 4.41
C SER A 92 -11.04 -11.99 3.76
N THR A 93 -12.25 -12.44 3.46
CA THR A 93 -13.27 -11.55 2.92
C THR A 93 -13.52 -10.37 3.86
N ALA A 94 -13.62 -10.65 5.15
CA ALA A 94 -13.87 -9.59 6.14
C ALA A 94 -12.72 -8.59 6.19
N ALA A 95 -11.48 -9.08 6.20
CA ALA A 95 -10.32 -8.20 6.25
C ALA A 95 -10.20 -7.37 4.97
N ALA A 96 -10.46 -7.99 3.81
CA ALA A 96 -10.41 -7.27 2.55
C ALA A 96 -11.46 -6.17 2.52
N THR A 97 -12.66 -6.47 2.99
CA THR A 97 -13.72 -5.48 3.04
C THR A 97 -13.32 -4.31 3.94
N GLU A 98 -12.78 -4.63 5.10
CA GLU A 98 -12.43 -3.59 6.06
C GLU A 98 -11.31 -2.70 5.53
N ILE A 99 -10.30 -3.29 4.91
CA ILE A 99 -9.09 -2.55 4.53
C ILE A 99 -9.26 -1.88 3.17
N ILE A 100 -9.80 -2.61 2.20
CA ILE A 100 -9.74 -2.17 0.81
C ILE A 100 -10.92 -1.31 0.42
N THR A 101 -12.10 -1.51 1.02
CA THR A 101 -13.26 -0.69 0.65
C THR A 101 -13.08 0.78 1.03
N ALA A 102 -12.12 1.09 1.88
CA ALA A 102 -11.81 2.48 2.19
C ALA A 102 -11.11 3.19 1.05
N LEU A 103 -10.59 2.46 0.09
CA LEU A 103 -9.90 3.04 -1.06
C LEU A 103 -10.89 3.53 -2.10
N PRO A 104 -10.49 4.49 -2.93
CA PRO A 104 -11.31 4.87 -4.07
C PRO A 104 -11.61 3.67 -4.97
N GLU A 105 -12.79 3.67 -5.55
CA GLU A 105 -13.20 2.58 -6.43
C GLU A 105 -12.25 2.42 -7.60
N LEU A 106 -11.76 3.54 -8.14
CA LEU A 106 -10.79 3.52 -9.22
C LEU A 106 -9.45 4.01 -8.69
N ALA A 107 -8.41 3.25 -9.00
CA ALA A 107 -7.08 3.55 -8.52
C ALA A 107 -6.63 4.96 -8.95
N ARG A 108 -7.03 5.38 -10.13
CA ARG A 108 -6.64 6.70 -10.64
C ARG A 108 -7.16 7.85 -9.79
N ARG A 109 -8.06 7.57 -8.85
CA ARG A 109 -8.59 8.60 -7.95
C ARG A 109 -7.90 8.59 -6.59
N TYR A 110 -6.97 7.68 -6.39
CA TYR A 110 -6.25 7.63 -5.14
C TYR A 110 -5.26 8.78 -5.07
N VAL A 111 -5.24 9.46 -3.94
CA VAL A 111 -4.30 10.56 -3.71
C VAL A 111 -3.27 10.08 -2.72
N VAL A 112 -2.00 10.15 -3.12
CA VAL A 112 -0.91 9.77 -2.25
C VAL A 112 -0.87 10.73 -1.07
N GLN A 113 -0.79 10.17 0.13
CA GLN A 113 -0.75 10.95 1.35
C GLN A 113 0.62 10.81 1.98
N ILE A 114 1.29 11.92 2.12
CA ILE A 114 2.60 11.97 2.73
C ILE A 114 2.49 12.90 3.91
N ASP A 115 3.18 12.54 4.99
CA ASP A 115 3.23 13.40 6.14
C ASP A 115 4.14 14.57 5.82
N GLN A 116 3.54 15.69 5.50
CA GLN A 116 4.29 16.89 5.15
C GLN A 116 3.97 18.00 6.10
N PRO A 117 4.96 18.81 6.41
CA PRO A 117 4.66 19.99 7.20
C PRO A 117 3.75 20.91 6.39
N SER A 118 2.91 21.55 7.09
CA SER A 118 1.99 22.49 6.48
C SER A 118 2.78 23.61 5.80
N ASN A 119 2.35 23.95 4.66
CA ASN A 119 3.00 25.04 3.94
C ASN A 119 2.55 26.37 4.43
#